data_eb27fffdd875bd91e98d27f956874da4
#
_entry.id   eb27fffdd875bd91e98d27f956874da4
#
_cell.length_a   1.000
_cell.length_b   1.000
_cell.length_c   1.000
_cell.angle_alpha   90.00
_cell.angle_beta   90.00
_cell.angle_gamma   90.00
#
_symmetry.space_group_name_H-M   'P 1'
#
loop_
_entity.id
_entity.type
_entity.pdbx_description
1 polymer ?
#
loop_
_entity_poly.entity_id
_entity_poly.type
_entity_poly.pdbx_seq_one_letter_code
_entity_poly.pdbx_strand_id
1 'polypeptide(L)'
;MGKTTTRKSQIKKILKRDLVSNRKYKTTYKDIKKYFGIINTSVFNSKLAPFNDIKIKKIYKDESKKYCYGQVTVWEWKRKGSQQFHLEMQPTYRNKKEFVDTLGHDMVHLYQMANVGDTGNHNKLFYSFRPKLNRIGLDL
;
A
#
# COMPACT_ATOMS: atom_id res chain seq x y z
N MET A 1 23.22 -2.75 -23.31
CA MET A 1 22.92 -2.56 -23.06
C MET A 1 22.55 -2.12 -22.30
N GLY A 2 22.60 -1.68 -22.44
CA GLY A 2 22.49 -0.96 -21.41
C GLY A 2 21.33 -1.24 -20.72
N LYS A 3 20.93 -1.73 -20.86
CA LYS A 3 20.12 -2.03 -20.18
C LYS A 3 19.99 -2.11 -18.96
N THR A 4 20.64 -1.90 -18.72
CA THR A 4 20.89 -2.25 -17.39
C THR A 4 20.48 -1.34 -16.27
N THR A 5 19.71 -0.32 -16.54
CA THR A 5 18.97 0.32 -15.49
C THR A 5 17.98 -0.70 -14.97
N THR A 6 18.22 -1.25 -13.80
CA THR A 6 17.31 -2.22 -13.22
C THR A 6 15.94 -1.60 -13.10
N ARG A 7 14.92 -2.44 -13.17
CA ARG A 7 13.55 -2.00 -12.99
C ARG A 7 13.36 -1.24 -11.67
N LYS A 8 14.07 -1.67 -10.62
CA LYS A 8 14.05 -1.00 -9.31
C LYS A 8 14.62 0.42 -9.38
N SER A 9 15.67 0.62 -10.16
CA SER A 9 16.26 1.93 -10.34
C SER A 9 15.32 2.88 -11.07
N GLN A 10 14.62 2.40 -12.09
CA GLN A 10 13.62 3.17 -12.82
C GLN A 10 12.45 3.55 -11.93
N ILE A 11 11.98 2.62 -11.10
CA ILE A 11 10.90 2.85 -10.16
C ILE A 11 11.27 3.93 -9.15
N LYS A 12 12.49 3.89 -8.62
CA LYS A 12 12.96 4.91 -7.68
C LYS A 12 12.92 6.31 -8.32
N LYS A 13 13.33 6.42 -9.58
CA LYS A 13 13.28 7.69 -10.32
C LYS A 13 11.85 8.18 -10.54
N ILE A 14 10.95 7.28 -10.90
CA ILE A 14 9.53 7.60 -11.11
C ILE A 14 8.92 8.12 -9.81
N LEU A 15 9.12 7.41 -8.71
CA LEU A 15 8.58 7.82 -7.42
C LEU A 15 9.18 9.13 -6.95
N LYS A 16 10.47 9.33 -7.11
CA LYS A 16 11.11 10.59 -6.72
C LYS A 16 10.50 11.77 -7.48
N ARG A 17 10.27 11.60 -8.79
CA ARG A 17 9.62 12.62 -9.62
C ARG A 17 8.17 12.88 -9.20
N ASP A 18 7.41 11.80 -8.99
CA ASP A 18 5.98 11.90 -8.70
C ASP A 18 5.68 12.42 -7.30
N LEU A 19 6.57 12.16 -6.32
CA LEU A 19 6.30 12.45 -4.92
C LEU A 19 6.96 13.74 -4.40
N VAL A 20 7.51 14.54 -5.29
CA VAL A 20 8.19 15.79 -4.91
C VAL A 20 7.21 16.89 -4.52
N SER A 21 5.97 16.83 -4.98
CA SER A 21 4.98 17.87 -4.73
C SER A 21 4.51 17.91 -3.27
N ASN A 22 4.41 19.12 -2.70
CA ASN A 22 3.87 19.34 -1.36
C ASN A 22 2.39 19.72 -1.38
N ARG A 23 1.76 19.68 -2.55
CA ARG A 23 0.36 20.06 -2.68
C ARG A 23 -0.55 18.96 -2.09
N LYS A 24 -1.68 19.40 -1.53
CA LYS A 24 -2.72 18.50 -1.08
C LYS A 24 -3.10 17.54 -2.20
N TYR A 25 -3.14 16.26 -1.88
CA TYR A 25 -3.42 15.21 -2.85
C TYR A 25 -4.85 14.70 -2.73
N LYS A 26 -5.52 14.55 -3.87
CA LYS A 26 -6.85 13.95 -3.93
C LYS A 26 -6.71 12.51 -4.43
N THR A 27 -7.20 11.57 -3.63
CA THR A 27 -7.10 10.13 -3.92
C THR A 27 -7.95 9.74 -5.10
N THR A 28 -7.40 8.92 -6.01
CA THR A 28 -8.13 8.37 -7.15
C THR A 28 -7.91 6.86 -7.24
N TYR A 29 -8.88 6.15 -7.77
CA TYR A 29 -8.75 4.70 -8.00
C TYR A 29 -7.63 4.41 -9.01
N LYS A 30 -7.48 5.26 -10.01
CA LYS A 30 -6.42 5.12 -11.01
C LYS A 30 -5.04 5.13 -10.36
N ASP A 31 -4.80 6.07 -9.44
CA ASP A 31 -3.51 6.18 -8.77
C ASP A 31 -3.29 5.05 -7.79
N ILE A 32 -4.32 4.59 -7.09
CA ILE A 32 -4.20 3.43 -6.22
C ILE A 32 -3.72 2.22 -7.02
N LYS A 33 -4.32 1.95 -8.17
CA LYS A 33 -3.93 0.83 -9.03
C LYS A 33 -2.52 1.00 -9.58
N LYS A 34 -2.18 2.21 -10.01
CA LYS A 34 -0.85 2.52 -10.55
C LYS A 34 0.24 2.25 -9.52
N TYR A 35 0.11 2.82 -8.33
CA TYR A 35 1.14 2.69 -7.30
C TYR A 35 1.14 1.31 -6.66
N PHE A 36 -0.02 0.64 -6.58
CA PHE A 36 -0.06 -0.75 -6.18
C PHE A 36 0.83 -1.60 -7.10
N GLY A 37 0.70 -1.44 -8.40
CA GLY A 37 1.50 -2.19 -9.38
C GLY A 37 2.99 -1.91 -9.23
N ILE A 38 3.36 -0.65 -9.06
CA ILE A 38 4.76 -0.24 -8.89
C ILE A 38 5.36 -0.85 -7.62
N ILE A 39 4.67 -0.73 -6.49
CA ILE A 39 5.15 -1.25 -5.21
C ILE A 39 5.18 -2.78 -5.23
N ASN A 40 4.14 -3.41 -5.77
CA ASN A 40 4.08 -4.88 -5.85
C ASN A 40 5.27 -5.44 -6.62
N THR A 41 5.58 -4.83 -7.76
CA THR A 41 6.73 -5.26 -8.57
C THR A 41 8.05 -5.06 -7.85
N SER A 42 8.25 -3.91 -7.20
CA SER A 42 9.54 -3.52 -6.65
C SER A 42 9.82 -4.06 -5.24
N VAL A 43 8.78 -4.24 -4.43
CA VAL A 43 8.92 -4.63 -3.02
C VAL A 43 8.50 -6.07 -2.78
N PHE A 44 7.45 -6.55 -3.45
CA PHE A 44 6.86 -7.85 -3.20
C PHE A 44 7.11 -8.87 -4.31
N ASN A 45 7.94 -8.55 -5.29
CA ASN A 45 8.24 -9.43 -6.43
C ASN A 45 6.98 -9.90 -7.17
N SER A 46 5.98 -9.03 -7.26
CA SER A 46 4.68 -9.28 -7.89
C SER A 46 3.88 -10.42 -7.23
N LYS A 47 4.14 -10.69 -5.95
CA LYS A 47 3.47 -11.79 -5.24
C LYS A 47 2.11 -11.43 -4.68
N LEU A 48 1.76 -10.14 -4.61
CA LEU A 48 0.47 -9.73 -4.08
C LEU A 48 -0.61 -9.81 -5.15
N ALA A 49 -1.74 -10.42 -4.81
CA ALA A 49 -2.95 -10.30 -5.60
C ALA A 49 -3.59 -8.93 -5.34
N PRO A 50 -4.29 -8.34 -6.31
CA PRO A 50 -4.97 -7.07 -6.09
C PRO A 50 -6.00 -7.18 -4.96
N PHE A 51 -6.31 -6.03 -4.35
CA PHE A 51 -7.40 -6.00 -3.38
C PHE A 51 -8.72 -6.40 -4.06
N ASN A 52 -9.56 -7.11 -3.33
CA ASN A 52 -10.87 -7.55 -3.84
C ASN A 52 -11.82 -6.37 -4.01
N ASP A 53 -11.68 -5.35 -3.16
CA ASP A 53 -12.46 -4.13 -3.26
C ASP A 53 -11.65 -2.96 -2.70
N ILE A 54 -11.86 -1.77 -3.26
CA ILE A 54 -11.18 -0.56 -2.85
C ILE A 54 -12.24 0.52 -2.66
N LYS A 55 -12.25 1.17 -1.48
CA LYS A 55 -13.16 2.26 -1.18
C LYS A 55 -12.36 3.51 -0.81
N ILE A 56 -12.76 4.62 -1.39
CA ILE A 56 -12.22 5.95 -1.06
C ILE A 56 -13.29 6.65 -0.25
N LYS A 57 -13.04 6.79 1.06
CA LYS A 57 -14.01 7.41 1.98
C LYS A 57 -13.31 7.87 3.24
N LYS A 58 -13.93 8.78 3.99
CA LYS A 58 -13.40 9.17 5.30
C LYS A 58 -13.42 7.97 6.23
N ILE A 59 -12.29 7.68 6.84
CA ILE A 59 -12.10 6.53 7.71
C ILE A 59 -11.73 7.00 9.10
N TYR A 60 -12.39 6.45 10.11
CA TYR A 60 -12.07 6.71 11.51
C TYR A 60 -11.83 5.37 12.20
N LYS A 61 -10.82 5.33 13.06
CA LYS A 61 -10.49 4.13 13.81
C LYS A 61 -11.42 4.04 15.02
N ASP A 62 -12.31 3.03 15.02
CA ASP A 62 -13.24 2.70 16.09
C ASP A 62 -14.17 3.87 16.52
N GLU A 63 -14.81 3.70 17.69
CA GLU A 63 -15.74 4.67 18.26
C GLU A 63 -15.06 5.94 18.76
N SER A 64 -13.74 5.91 18.94
CA SER A 64 -12.98 7.09 19.39
C SER A 64 -12.85 8.15 18.29
N LYS A 65 -13.24 7.83 17.05
CA LYS A 65 -13.17 8.71 15.88
C LYS A 65 -11.75 9.21 15.60
N LYS A 66 -10.73 8.43 15.98
CA LYS A 66 -9.35 8.76 15.63
C LYS A 66 -9.16 8.62 14.13
N TYR A 67 -8.41 9.57 13.56
CA TYR A 67 -8.11 9.56 12.15
C TYR A 67 -7.34 8.29 11.76
N CYS A 68 -7.79 7.64 10.72
CA CYS A 68 -7.13 6.46 10.15
C CYS A 68 -6.68 6.78 8.74
N TYR A 69 -5.37 6.67 8.45
CA TYR A 69 -4.83 7.02 7.15
C TYR A 69 -5.28 6.06 6.04
N GLY A 70 -5.43 4.79 6.37
CA GLY A 70 -5.90 3.76 5.46
C GLY A 70 -5.97 2.46 6.23
N GLN A 71 -6.72 1.50 5.72
CA GLN A 71 -6.83 0.20 6.39
C GLN A 71 -7.18 -0.91 5.42
N VAL A 72 -6.76 -2.12 5.80
CA VAL A 72 -7.14 -3.36 5.12
C VAL A 72 -8.09 -4.10 6.02
N THR A 73 -9.25 -4.49 5.47
CA THR A 73 -10.22 -5.30 6.19
C THR A 73 -10.34 -6.67 5.53
N VAL A 74 -10.50 -7.69 6.36
CA VAL A 74 -10.62 -9.07 5.89
C VAL A 74 -12.09 -9.48 5.95
N TRP A 75 -12.60 -9.96 4.82
CA TRP A 75 -13.95 -10.49 4.73
C TRP A 75 -13.86 -12.00 4.50
N GLU A 76 -14.47 -12.80 5.37
CA GLU A 76 -14.46 -14.25 5.27
C GLU A 76 -15.82 -14.76 4.82
N TRP A 77 -15.80 -15.64 3.81
CA TRP A 77 -16.99 -16.33 3.34
C TRP A 77 -17.02 -17.72 3.98
N LYS A 78 -17.82 -17.88 5.03
CA LYS A 78 -17.87 -19.13 5.81
C LYS A 78 -18.16 -20.37 4.96
N ARG A 79 -18.95 -20.24 3.91
CA ARG A 79 -19.32 -21.36 3.05
C ARG A 79 -18.20 -21.84 2.12
N LYS A 80 -17.26 -20.95 1.76
CA LYS A 80 -16.21 -21.26 0.78
C LYS A 80 -14.82 -21.30 1.37
N GLY A 81 -14.67 -21.00 2.65
CA GLY A 81 -13.35 -20.90 3.26
C GLY A 81 -12.45 -19.86 2.58
N SER A 82 -13.01 -18.97 1.79
CA SER A 82 -12.25 -17.95 1.07
C SER A 82 -12.25 -16.64 1.81
N GLN A 83 -11.14 -15.93 1.73
CA GLN A 83 -10.98 -14.61 2.31
C GLN A 83 -10.91 -13.57 1.21
N GLN A 84 -11.50 -12.41 1.46
CA GLN A 84 -11.36 -11.24 0.62
C GLN A 84 -10.69 -10.13 1.42
N PHE A 85 -9.87 -9.34 0.74
CA PHE A 85 -9.14 -8.26 1.37
C PHE A 85 -9.58 -6.93 0.74
N HIS A 86 -10.13 -6.06 1.55
CA HIS A 86 -10.67 -4.78 1.11
C HIS A 86 -9.79 -3.65 1.61
N LEU A 87 -9.49 -2.72 0.72
CA LEU A 87 -8.70 -1.52 1.05
C LEU A 87 -9.64 -0.34 1.21
N GLU A 88 -9.44 0.43 2.27
CA GLU A 88 -10.11 1.72 2.45
C GLU A 88 -9.04 2.80 2.58
N MET A 89 -9.19 3.86 1.80
CA MET A 89 -8.25 4.99 1.79
C MET A 89 -9.01 6.31 1.99
N GLN A 90 -8.32 7.29 2.58
CA GLN A 90 -8.89 8.62 2.76
C GLN A 90 -9.09 9.32 1.40
N PRO A 91 -10.09 10.21 1.29
CA PRO A 91 -10.32 10.96 0.06
C PRO A 91 -9.19 11.92 -0.29
N THR A 92 -8.46 12.39 0.71
CA THR A 92 -7.35 13.34 0.53
C THR A 92 -6.20 12.99 1.48
N TYR A 93 -5.01 13.40 1.08
CA TYR A 93 -3.80 13.30 1.89
C TYR A 93 -3.07 14.63 1.86
N ARG A 94 -2.20 14.86 2.82
CA ARG A 94 -1.42 16.09 2.93
C ARG A 94 -0.61 16.36 1.65
N ASN A 95 -0.07 15.29 1.08
CA ASN A 95 0.63 15.32 -0.20
C ASN A 95 0.61 13.91 -0.80
N LYS A 96 1.11 13.80 -2.02
CA LYS A 96 1.10 12.53 -2.74
C LYS A 96 1.99 11.48 -2.06
N LYS A 97 3.10 11.91 -1.45
CA LYS A 97 3.99 10.99 -0.74
C LYS A 97 3.26 10.32 0.43
N GLU A 98 2.51 11.08 1.21
CA GLU A 98 1.72 10.52 2.32
C GLU A 98 0.73 9.46 1.82
N PHE A 99 0.10 9.73 0.67
CA PHE A 99 -0.80 8.77 0.04
C PHE A 99 -0.06 7.48 -0.34
N VAL A 100 1.07 7.57 -1.03
CA VAL A 100 1.81 6.39 -1.49
C VAL A 100 2.44 5.64 -0.32
N ASP A 101 2.96 6.36 0.70
CA ASP A 101 3.48 5.73 1.91
C ASP A 101 2.38 4.92 2.62
N THR A 102 1.16 5.48 2.70
CA THR A 102 0.02 4.79 3.30
C THR A 102 -0.36 3.55 2.52
N LEU A 103 -0.39 3.65 1.19
CA LEU A 103 -0.68 2.49 0.34
C LEU A 103 0.35 1.38 0.55
N GLY A 104 1.63 1.73 0.60
CA GLY A 104 2.71 0.76 0.85
C GLY A 104 2.55 0.09 2.20
N HIS A 105 2.22 0.86 3.24
CA HIS A 105 1.94 0.35 4.58
C HIS A 105 0.80 -0.69 4.54
N ASP A 106 -0.29 -0.36 3.89
CA ASP A 106 -1.43 -1.26 3.78
C ASP A 106 -1.13 -2.50 2.94
N MET A 107 -0.23 -2.36 1.94
CA MET A 107 0.21 -3.51 1.15
C MET A 107 1.04 -4.49 1.97
N VAL A 108 1.82 -4.01 2.94
CA VAL A 108 2.52 -4.90 3.88
C VAL A 108 1.50 -5.68 4.70
N HIS A 109 0.44 -5.04 5.18
CA HIS A 109 -0.64 -5.74 5.89
C HIS A 109 -1.32 -6.77 4.99
N LEU A 110 -1.56 -6.43 3.72
CA LEU A 110 -2.12 -7.37 2.77
C LEU A 110 -1.24 -8.62 2.64
N TYR A 111 0.08 -8.42 2.54
CA TYR A 111 1.03 -9.52 2.48
C TYR A 111 0.96 -10.41 3.74
N GLN A 112 0.95 -9.78 4.92
CA GLN A 112 0.86 -10.50 6.17
C GLN A 112 -0.38 -11.39 6.23
N MET A 113 -1.53 -10.84 5.86
CA MET A 113 -2.80 -11.55 5.96
C MET A 113 -3.01 -12.57 4.83
N ALA A 114 -2.76 -12.16 3.60
CA ALA A 114 -3.09 -12.98 2.43
C ALA A 114 -2.02 -14.03 2.11
N ASN A 115 -0.74 -13.67 2.21
CA ASN A 115 0.35 -14.53 1.79
C ASN A 115 0.95 -15.35 2.93
N VAL A 116 0.91 -14.84 4.16
CA VAL A 116 1.54 -15.47 5.32
C VAL A 116 0.49 -16.03 6.32
N GLY A 117 -0.72 -15.50 6.28
CA GLY A 117 -1.76 -15.88 7.24
C GLY A 117 -1.57 -15.25 8.61
N ASP A 118 -0.85 -14.13 8.69
CA ASP A 118 -0.59 -13.39 9.92
C ASP A 118 -1.76 -12.45 10.24
N THR A 119 -1.74 -11.88 11.43
CA THR A 119 -2.81 -11.02 11.93
C THR A 119 -2.76 -9.58 11.43
N GLY A 120 -1.69 -9.18 10.74
CA GLY A 120 -1.54 -7.82 10.25
C GLY A 120 -1.09 -6.83 11.31
N ASN A 121 -0.44 -7.30 12.37
CA ASN A 121 0.12 -6.45 13.41
C ASN A 121 1.44 -5.81 12.96
N HIS A 122 1.83 -4.72 13.65
CA HIS A 122 3.13 -4.08 13.41
C HIS A 122 4.23 -4.88 14.12
N ASN A 123 4.46 -6.10 13.67
CA ASN A 123 5.42 -7.03 14.26
C ASN A 123 6.75 -7.02 13.49
N LYS A 124 7.62 -7.97 13.78
CA LYS A 124 8.94 -8.09 13.15
C LYS A 124 8.84 -8.26 11.63
N LEU A 125 7.89 -9.08 11.17
CA LEU A 125 7.66 -9.27 9.73
C LEU A 125 7.26 -7.97 9.07
N PHE A 126 6.33 -7.21 9.68
CA PHE A 126 5.90 -5.90 9.17
C PHE A 126 7.10 -4.99 8.96
N TYR A 127 7.92 -4.79 9.99
CA TYR A 127 9.07 -3.88 9.91
C TYR A 127 10.20 -4.41 9.04
N SER A 128 10.20 -5.70 8.69
CA SER A 128 11.19 -6.26 7.76
C SER A 128 11.08 -5.68 6.36
N PHE A 129 9.94 -5.07 6.03
CA PHE A 129 9.75 -4.42 4.73
C PHE A 129 10.26 -2.99 4.68
N ARG A 130 10.61 -2.39 5.84
CA ARG A 130 11.11 -1.01 5.87
C ARG A 130 12.30 -0.77 4.95
N PRO A 131 13.37 -1.59 4.96
CA PRO A 131 14.50 -1.36 4.06
C PRO A 131 14.10 -1.45 2.59
N LYS A 132 13.20 -2.36 2.23
CA LYS A 132 12.75 -2.52 0.85
C LYS A 132 11.96 -1.31 0.36
N LEU A 133 11.10 -0.77 1.21
CA LEU A 133 10.34 0.44 0.90
C LEU A 133 11.25 1.66 0.86
N ASN A 134 12.18 1.78 1.81
CA ASN A 134 13.14 2.90 1.83
C ASN A 134 13.99 2.96 0.55
N ARG A 135 14.32 1.81 -0.03
CA ARG A 135 15.11 1.75 -1.27
C ARG A 135 14.43 2.45 -2.43
N ILE A 136 13.11 2.48 -2.45
CA ILE A 136 12.35 3.17 -3.51
C ILE A 136 11.84 4.53 -3.07
N GLY A 137 12.24 5.00 -1.89
CA GLY A 137 11.91 6.33 -1.40
C GLY A 137 10.61 6.42 -0.60
N LEU A 138 10.10 5.29 -0.13
CA LEU A 138 8.89 5.25 0.70
C LEU A 138 9.25 4.97 2.16
N ASP A 139 8.40 5.43 3.05
CA ASP A 139 8.55 5.24 4.50
C ASP A 139 7.51 4.24 5.01
N LEU A 140 7.88 3.56 6.09
CA LEU A 140 7.00 2.60 6.73
C LEU A 140 6.84 2.92 8.20
#